data_ef5e4d87f5918c9fc3f69e9faa489b09
#
_entry.id   ef5e4d87f5918c9fc3f69e9faa489b09
#
_cell.length_a   1.000
_cell.length_b   1.000
_cell.length_c   1.000
_cell.angle_alpha   90.00
_cell.angle_beta   90.00
_cell.angle_gamma   90.00
#
_symmetry.space_group_name_H-M   'P 1'
#
loop_
_entity.id
_entity.type
_entity.pdbx_description
1 polymer ?
#
loop_
_entity_poly.entity_id
_entity_poly.type
_entity_poly.pdbx_seq_one_letter_code
_entity_poly.pdbx_strand_id
1 'polypeptide(L)'
;MPKERKKEPRIKTEFNRLKTIYSDLPDSKKAIVFPLLQNLAFMKITLDDLQQSINENGCSEDYKNGENQYGRKAAADLQAYNSLIKNYNAVSDRLEKLLPPEKKESRLEAFNNGKQFH
;
A
#
# COMPACT_ATOMS: atom_id res chain seq x y z
N MET A 1 13.79 -6.42 16.64
CA MET A 1 14.46 -6.78 15.39
C MET A 1 14.54 -5.57 14.47
N PRO A 2 15.66 -5.46 13.74
CA PRO A 2 15.83 -4.29 12.86
C PRO A 2 14.71 -4.13 11.83
N LYS A 3 14.17 -5.24 11.32
CA LYS A 3 13.10 -5.16 10.33
C LYS A 3 11.84 -4.50 10.88
N GLU A 4 11.51 -4.79 12.13
CA GLU A 4 10.31 -4.24 12.74
C GLU A 4 10.44 -2.74 12.93
N ARG A 5 11.61 -2.30 13.37
CA ARG A 5 11.85 -0.88 13.57
C ARG A 5 11.81 -0.10 12.27
N LYS A 6 12.12 -0.76 11.13
CA LYS A 6 12.10 -0.11 9.82
C LYS A 6 10.70 0.08 9.27
N LYS A 7 9.72 -0.64 9.80
CA LYS A 7 8.36 -0.51 9.31
C LYS A 7 7.75 0.84 9.64
N GLU A 8 7.92 1.31 10.87
CA GLU A 8 7.35 2.59 11.28
C GLU A 8 7.88 3.77 10.46
N PRO A 9 9.19 3.92 10.24
CA PRO A 9 9.68 5.00 9.38
C PRO A 9 9.16 4.90 7.95
N ARG A 10 9.01 3.70 7.44
CA ARG A 10 8.47 3.49 6.09
C ARG A 10 7.02 3.95 6.00
N ILE A 11 6.22 3.63 7.02
CA ILE A 11 4.84 4.08 7.09
C ILE A 11 4.79 5.60 7.16
N LYS A 12 5.65 6.21 7.96
CA LYS A 12 5.70 7.65 8.10
C LYS A 12 6.07 8.33 6.78
N THR A 13 7.01 7.77 6.06
CA THR A 13 7.41 8.30 4.76
C THR A 13 6.25 8.27 3.78
N GLU A 14 5.54 7.16 3.73
CA GLU A 14 4.38 7.04 2.86
C GLU A 14 3.25 7.99 3.28
N PHE A 15 3.02 8.11 4.57
CA PHE A 15 2.03 9.04 5.10
C PHE A 15 2.36 10.48 4.69
N ASN A 16 3.62 10.87 4.83
CA ASN A 16 4.06 12.22 4.45
C ASN A 16 3.88 12.48 2.95
N ARG A 17 4.16 11.46 2.13
CA ARG A 17 3.94 11.56 0.69
C ARG A 17 2.46 11.79 0.39
N LEU A 18 1.59 11.03 1.04
CA LEU A 18 0.15 11.19 0.85
C LEU A 18 -0.35 12.55 1.33
N LYS A 19 0.16 13.02 2.47
CA LYS A 19 -0.24 14.34 2.98
C LYS A 19 0.10 15.44 1.99
N THR A 20 1.23 15.32 1.32
CA THR A 20 1.61 16.31 0.32
C THR A 20 0.62 16.33 -0.83
N ILE A 21 0.19 15.16 -1.29
CA ILE A 21 -0.79 15.06 -2.38
C ILE A 21 -2.11 15.73 -2.01
N TYR A 22 -2.52 15.59 -0.74
CA TYR A 22 -3.81 16.11 -0.26
C TYR A 22 -3.69 17.44 0.46
N SER A 23 -2.56 18.15 0.29
CA SER A 23 -2.28 19.37 1.06
C SER A 23 -3.16 20.56 0.70
N ASP A 24 -3.79 20.54 -0.48
CA ASP A 24 -4.60 21.65 -0.94
C ASP A 24 -6.06 21.60 -0.46
N LEU A 25 -6.43 20.54 0.24
CA LEU A 25 -7.78 20.45 0.79
C LEU A 25 -7.99 21.48 1.90
N PRO A 26 -9.25 21.95 2.09
CA PRO A 26 -9.55 22.81 3.24
C PRO A 26 -9.24 22.12 4.56
N ASP A 27 -8.94 22.90 5.59
CA ASP A 27 -8.54 22.35 6.88
C ASP A 27 -9.58 21.40 7.46
N SER A 28 -10.85 21.71 7.29
CA SER A 28 -11.92 20.86 7.80
C SER A 28 -11.89 19.46 7.14
N LYS A 29 -11.56 19.42 5.86
CA LYS A 29 -11.45 18.14 5.16
C LYS A 29 -10.16 17.41 5.52
N LYS A 30 -9.07 18.15 5.72
CA LYS A 30 -7.81 17.54 6.15
C LYS A 30 -7.97 16.81 7.47
N ALA A 31 -8.74 17.39 8.40
CA ALA A 31 -8.97 16.76 9.70
C ALA A 31 -9.62 15.39 9.56
N ILE A 32 -10.45 15.20 8.54
CA ILE A 32 -11.10 13.92 8.28
C ILE A 32 -10.21 13.00 7.47
N VAL A 33 -9.53 13.55 6.48
CA VAL A 33 -8.76 12.77 5.49
C VAL A 33 -7.45 12.26 6.04
N PHE A 34 -6.73 13.07 6.83
CA PHE A 34 -5.39 12.69 7.29
C PHE A 34 -5.37 11.38 8.08
N PRO A 35 -6.31 11.11 9.00
CA PRO A 35 -6.33 9.80 9.65
C PRO A 35 -6.52 8.64 8.66
N LEU A 36 -7.30 8.88 7.61
CA LEU A 36 -7.49 7.86 6.57
C LEU A 36 -6.22 7.64 5.76
N LEU A 37 -5.46 8.71 5.51
CA LEU A 37 -4.17 8.60 4.83
C LEU A 37 -3.18 7.81 5.67
N GLN A 38 -3.26 7.93 6.98
CA GLN A 38 -2.40 7.15 7.86
C GLN A 38 -2.73 5.67 7.75
N ASN A 39 -4.01 5.33 7.68
CA ASN A 39 -4.43 3.95 7.45
C ASN A 39 -3.96 3.43 6.09
N LEU A 40 -4.06 4.27 5.06
CA LEU A 40 -3.57 3.90 3.74
C LEU A 40 -2.07 3.64 3.76
N ALA A 41 -1.31 4.48 4.45
CA ALA A 41 0.13 4.30 4.55
C ALA A 41 0.47 2.97 5.21
N PHE A 42 -0.22 2.65 6.30
CA PHE A 42 -0.04 1.36 6.97
C PHE A 42 -0.36 0.20 6.03
N MET A 43 -1.49 0.29 5.33
CA MET A 43 -1.89 -0.76 4.39
C MET A 43 -0.86 -0.93 3.29
N LYS A 44 -0.36 0.16 2.73
CA LYS A 44 0.63 0.12 1.64
C LYS A 44 1.89 -0.61 2.06
N ILE A 45 2.41 -0.26 3.22
CA ILE A 45 3.64 -0.89 3.71
C ILE A 45 3.39 -2.36 4.05
N THR A 46 2.23 -2.66 4.63
CA THR A 46 1.87 -4.04 4.92
C THR A 46 1.75 -4.86 3.64
N LEU A 47 1.14 -4.29 2.59
CA LEU A 47 1.06 -4.96 1.29
C LEU A 47 2.44 -5.24 0.72
N ASP A 48 3.35 -4.28 0.82
CA ASP A 48 4.72 -4.46 0.34
C ASP A 48 5.41 -5.61 1.09
N ASP A 49 5.23 -5.67 2.41
CA ASP A 49 5.83 -6.71 3.23
C ASP A 49 5.23 -8.08 2.92
N LEU A 50 3.92 -8.14 2.70
CA LEU A 50 3.27 -9.40 2.31
C LEU A 50 3.76 -9.88 0.95
N GLN A 51 3.91 -8.96 0.00
CA GLN A 51 4.44 -9.29 -1.31
C GLN A 51 5.84 -9.88 -1.22
N GLN A 52 6.68 -9.26 -0.41
CA GLN A 52 8.04 -9.74 -0.22
C GLN A 52 8.04 -11.13 0.42
N SER A 53 7.21 -11.33 1.43
CA SER A 53 7.11 -12.62 2.11
C SER A 53 6.65 -13.72 1.15
N ILE A 54 5.65 -13.42 0.33
CA ILE A 54 5.16 -14.38 -0.67
C ILE A 54 6.27 -14.75 -1.64
N ASN A 55 7.03 -13.75 -2.11
CA ASN A 55 8.12 -14.00 -3.05
C ASN A 55 9.23 -14.84 -2.43
N GLU A 56 9.51 -14.62 -1.15
CA GLU A 56 10.60 -15.34 -0.47
C GLU A 56 10.22 -16.76 -0.07
N ASN A 57 8.96 -16.98 0.29
CA ASN A 57 8.53 -18.25 0.89
C ASN A 57 7.73 -19.13 -0.04
N GLY A 58 7.30 -18.62 -1.17
CA GLY A 58 6.41 -19.34 -2.04
C GLY A 58 7.06 -19.80 -3.31
N CYS A 59 7.92 -20.82 -3.25
CA CYS A 59 8.31 -21.46 -4.50
C CYS A 59 7.10 -22.23 -5.01
N SER A 60 7.00 -22.40 -6.33
CA SER A 60 5.76 -22.82 -6.94
C SER A 60 5.21 -24.16 -6.46
N GLU A 61 6.07 -25.14 -6.27
CA GLU A 61 5.61 -26.46 -5.83
C GLU A 61 5.13 -26.44 -4.39
N ASP A 62 5.92 -25.83 -3.52
CA ASP A 62 5.57 -25.72 -2.11
C ASP A 62 4.30 -24.91 -1.92
N TYR A 63 4.17 -23.86 -2.71
CA TYR A 63 3.01 -22.99 -2.63
C TYR A 63 1.73 -23.73 -3.03
N LYS A 64 1.80 -24.52 -4.11
CA LYS A 64 0.64 -25.28 -4.58
C LYS A 64 0.19 -26.31 -3.56
N ASN A 65 1.13 -26.99 -2.95
CA ASN A 65 0.81 -28.05 -2.01
C ASN A 65 0.36 -27.53 -0.66
N GLY A 66 0.95 -26.43 -0.22
CA GLY A 66 0.66 -25.89 1.10
C GLY A 66 0.99 -26.86 2.23
N GLU A 67 1.77 -27.90 1.92
CA GLU A 67 2.06 -28.96 2.89
C GLU A 67 3.21 -28.63 3.81
N ASN A 68 4.22 -27.90 3.31
CA ASN A 68 5.33 -27.54 4.15
C ASN A 68 5.10 -26.16 4.77
N GLN A 69 5.96 -25.85 5.73
CA GLN A 69 5.82 -24.62 6.51
C GLN A 69 5.87 -23.37 5.64
N TYR A 70 6.75 -23.34 4.66
CA TYR A 70 6.91 -22.17 3.80
C TYR A 70 5.72 -22.01 2.87
N GLY A 71 5.24 -23.10 2.30
CA GLY A 71 4.07 -23.09 1.44
C GLY A 71 2.82 -22.61 2.16
N ARG A 72 2.64 -23.06 3.39
CA ARG A 72 1.48 -22.65 4.19
C ARG A 72 1.56 -21.15 4.55
N LYS A 73 2.76 -20.68 4.86
CA LYS A 73 2.95 -19.26 5.16
C LYS A 73 2.66 -18.41 3.95
N ALA A 74 3.18 -18.81 2.78
CA ALA A 74 2.95 -18.06 1.54
C ALA A 74 1.47 -18.04 1.18
N ALA A 75 0.75 -19.15 1.39
CA ALA A 75 -0.68 -19.21 1.10
C ALA A 75 -1.46 -18.28 2.02
N ALA A 76 -1.11 -18.25 3.32
CA ALA A 76 -1.76 -17.37 4.28
C ALA A 76 -1.47 -15.91 3.96
N ASP A 77 -0.22 -15.59 3.59
CA ASP A 77 0.16 -14.24 3.22
C ASP A 77 -0.56 -13.78 1.96
N LEU A 78 -0.73 -14.67 0.98
CA LEU A 78 -1.46 -14.34 -0.23
C LEU A 78 -2.93 -14.06 0.06
N GLN A 79 -3.53 -14.84 0.93
CA GLN A 79 -4.91 -14.62 1.34
C GLN A 79 -5.06 -13.26 2.01
N ALA A 80 -4.14 -12.94 2.92
CA ALA A 80 -4.13 -11.64 3.59
C ALA A 80 -3.93 -10.52 2.58
N TYR A 81 -3.01 -10.71 1.64
CA TYR A 81 -2.76 -9.72 0.60
C TYR A 81 -4.01 -9.46 -0.23
N ASN A 82 -4.68 -10.52 -0.67
CA ASN A 82 -5.86 -10.37 -1.52
C ASN A 82 -6.98 -9.63 -0.81
N SER A 83 -7.16 -9.86 0.48
CA SER A 83 -8.17 -9.15 1.26
C SER A 83 -7.79 -7.68 1.45
N LEU A 84 -6.54 -7.44 1.78
CA LEU A 84 -6.07 -6.09 2.09
C LEU A 84 -6.02 -5.21 0.85
N ILE A 85 -5.62 -5.77 -0.31
CA ILE A 85 -5.52 -4.96 -1.53
C ILE A 85 -6.88 -4.43 -1.97
N LYS A 86 -7.93 -5.20 -1.76
CA LYS A 86 -9.28 -4.74 -2.06
C LYS A 86 -9.67 -3.54 -1.22
N ASN A 87 -9.37 -3.61 0.08
CA ASN A 87 -9.67 -2.50 0.98
C ASN A 87 -8.82 -1.29 0.65
N TYR A 88 -7.54 -1.50 0.37
CA TYR A 88 -6.64 -0.43 -0.01
C TYR A 88 -7.16 0.32 -1.24
N ASN A 89 -7.53 -0.43 -2.27
CA ASN A 89 -8.04 0.16 -3.51
C ASN A 89 -9.34 0.92 -3.28
N ALA A 90 -10.25 0.36 -2.48
CA ALA A 90 -11.53 1.00 -2.21
C ALA A 90 -11.34 2.34 -1.49
N VAL A 91 -10.50 2.36 -0.46
CA VAL A 91 -10.25 3.60 0.29
C VAL A 91 -9.51 4.61 -0.58
N SER A 92 -8.51 4.14 -1.33
CA SER A 92 -7.73 4.99 -2.22
C SER A 92 -8.63 5.67 -3.27
N ASP A 93 -9.53 4.89 -3.87
CA ASP A 93 -10.45 5.44 -4.87
C ASP A 93 -11.37 6.52 -4.29
N ARG A 94 -11.89 6.29 -3.09
CA ARG A 94 -12.74 7.27 -2.43
C ARG A 94 -12.01 8.56 -2.14
N LEU A 95 -10.78 8.46 -1.65
CA LEU A 95 -10.00 9.63 -1.32
C LEU A 95 -9.57 10.38 -2.58
N GLU A 96 -9.25 9.65 -3.64
CA GLU A 96 -8.83 10.27 -4.89
C GLU A 96 -9.91 11.16 -5.48
N LYS A 97 -11.18 10.82 -5.26
CA LYS A 97 -12.29 11.65 -5.74
C LYS A 97 -12.34 13.02 -5.10
N LEU A 98 -11.66 13.20 -3.97
CA LEU A 98 -11.61 14.49 -3.31
C LEU A 98 -10.57 15.42 -3.92
N LEU A 99 -9.70 14.91 -4.78
CA LEU A 99 -8.66 15.71 -5.40
C LEU A 99 -9.23 16.49 -6.58
N PRO A 100 -8.75 17.74 -6.79
CA PRO A 100 -9.12 18.45 -8.01
C PRO A 100 -8.54 17.76 -9.24
N PRO A 101 -9.14 17.98 -10.43
CA PRO A 101 -8.70 17.30 -11.64
C PRO A 101 -7.21 17.46 -11.94
N GLU A 102 -6.63 18.61 -11.64
CA GLU A 102 -5.20 18.86 -11.89
C GLU A 102 -4.32 17.92 -11.08
N LYS A 103 -4.70 17.69 -9.83
CA LYS A 103 -3.95 16.77 -8.97
C LYS A 103 -4.05 15.33 -9.44
N LYS A 104 -5.23 14.96 -9.94
CA LYS A 104 -5.43 13.62 -10.48
C LYS A 104 -4.54 13.38 -11.69
N GLU A 105 -4.46 14.36 -12.59
CA GLU A 105 -3.59 14.26 -13.75
C GLU A 105 -2.13 14.14 -13.35
N SER A 106 -1.69 14.96 -12.41
CA SER A 106 -0.31 14.89 -11.92
C SER A 106 0.04 13.51 -11.40
N ARG A 107 -0.88 12.89 -10.66
CA ARG A 107 -0.65 11.56 -10.13
C ARG A 107 -0.52 10.53 -11.24
N LEU A 108 -1.39 10.61 -12.25
CA LEU A 108 -1.35 9.69 -13.38
C LEU A 108 -0.07 9.86 -14.19
N GLU A 109 0.34 11.11 -14.41
CA GLU A 109 1.59 11.38 -15.11
C GLU A 109 2.78 10.82 -14.37
N ALA A 110 2.85 11.03 -13.07
CA ALA A 110 3.95 10.50 -12.26
C ALA A 110 3.97 8.98 -12.32
N PHE A 111 2.82 8.35 -12.26
CA PHE A 111 2.71 6.91 -12.35
C PHE A 111 3.17 6.39 -13.71
N ASN A 112 2.70 7.04 -14.78
CA ASN A 112 3.04 6.63 -16.13
C ASN A 112 4.53 6.86 -16.43
N ASN A 113 5.08 7.97 -15.95
CA ASN A 113 6.50 8.24 -16.11
C ASN A 113 7.35 7.19 -15.41
N GLY A 114 6.93 6.76 -14.24
CA GLY A 114 7.60 5.69 -13.53
C GLY A 114 7.64 4.40 -14.32
N LYS A 115 6.55 4.11 -15.04
CA LYS A 115 6.48 2.92 -15.87
C LYS A 115 7.40 3.01 -17.07
N GLN A 116 7.58 4.20 -17.62
CA GLN A 116 8.39 4.40 -18.82
C GLN A 116 9.87 4.13 -18.58
N PHE A 117 10.30 4.11 -17.36
CA PHE A 117 11.70 3.87 -17.03
C PHE A 117 12.06 2.40 -16.94
N HIS A 118 11.13 1.52 -17.19
CA HIS A 118 11.38 0.06 -17.18
C HIS A 118 11.60 -0.55 -18.55
#